data_7b2a522b38267e623a8f348312769c3d
#
_entry.id   7b2a522b38267e623a8f348312769c3d
#
_cell.length_a   1.000
_cell.length_b   1.000
_cell.length_c   1.000
_cell.angle_alpha   90.00
_cell.angle_beta   90.00
_cell.angle_gamma   90.00
#
_symmetry.space_group_name_H-M   'P 1'
#
loop_
_entity.id
_entity.type
_entity.pdbx_description
1 polymer ?
#
loop_
_entity_poly.entity_id
_entity_poly.type
_entity_poly.pdbx_seq_one_letter_code
_entity_poly.pdbx_strand_id
1 'polypeptide(L)'
;MKKRVALAQTLIMDPEILLMDEPFSALDVQTRQLMENELLELWSADRKSVVFITHDLEEAIALSDRVVVLSAGPATHPIGEYTIDLPRPRDVAEIRLTPHFVELHREIWHRMKDEVMKGYVQSQAR
;
A
#
# COMPACT_ATOMS: atom_id res chain seq x y z
N MET A 1 5.78 -17.57 -12.40
CA MET A 1 6.10 -16.79 -11.20
C MET A 1 5.10 -17.09 -10.09
N LYS A 2 5.62 -17.51 -8.95
CA LYS A 2 4.79 -18.00 -7.83
C LYS A 2 3.81 -16.97 -7.29
N LYS A 3 4.23 -15.72 -7.12
CA LYS A 3 3.37 -14.64 -6.59
C LYS A 3 2.20 -14.32 -7.51
N ARG A 4 2.45 -14.28 -8.81
CA ARG A 4 1.41 -14.01 -9.79
C ARG A 4 0.34 -15.10 -9.81
N VAL A 5 0.76 -16.35 -9.73
CA VAL A 5 -0.15 -17.50 -9.68
C VAL A 5 -0.96 -17.48 -8.39
N ALA A 6 -0.31 -17.23 -7.25
CA ALA A 6 -0.99 -17.16 -5.96
C ALA A 6 -2.04 -16.04 -5.94
N LEU A 7 -1.70 -14.88 -6.50
CA LEU A 7 -2.61 -13.75 -6.60
C LEU A 7 -3.84 -14.09 -7.43
N ALA A 8 -3.63 -14.69 -8.61
CA ALA A 8 -4.72 -15.10 -9.50
C ALA A 8 -5.61 -16.15 -8.84
N GLN A 9 -5.02 -17.12 -8.13
CA GLN A 9 -5.77 -18.17 -7.43
C GLN A 9 -6.64 -17.57 -6.33
N THR A 10 -6.13 -16.61 -5.58
CA THR A 10 -6.89 -15.93 -4.53
C THR A 10 -8.11 -15.22 -5.10
N LEU A 11 -7.95 -14.55 -6.24
CA LEU A 11 -9.04 -13.81 -6.89
C LEU A 11 -10.07 -14.74 -7.53
N ILE A 12 -9.66 -15.91 -8.02
CA ILE A 12 -10.57 -16.93 -8.58
C ILE A 12 -11.53 -17.45 -7.52
N MET A 13 -11.10 -17.52 -6.25
CA MET A 13 -11.96 -17.94 -5.14
C MET A 13 -13.11 -16.95 -4.88
N ASP A 14 -13.08 -15.78 -5.50
CA ASP A 14 -14.12 -14.75 -5.46
C ASP A 14 -14.51 -14.30 -4.04
N PRO A 15 -13.53 -13.90 -3.19
CA PRO A 15 -13.85 -13.43 -1.85
C PRO A 15 -14.53 -12.06 -1.90
N GLU A 16 -15.39 -11.77 -0.94
CA GLU A 16 -16.01 -10.44 -0.80
C GLU A 16 -14.98 -9.41 -0.35
N ILE A 17 -14.12 -9.80 0.59
CA ILE A 17 -13.04 -8.97 1.11
C ILE A 17 -11.73 -9.74 0.96
N LEU A 18 -10.74 -9.10 0.36
CA LEU A 18 -9.42 -9.66 0.17
C LEU A 18 -8.44 -8.97 1.14
N LEU A 19 -7.79 -9.75 1.99
CA LEU A 19 -6.77 -9.24 2.91
C LEU A 19 -5.39 -9.61 2.38
N MET A 20 -4.54 -8.62 2.18
CA MET A 20 -3.16 -8.81 1.71
C MET A 20 -2.20 -8.14 2.69
N ASP A 21 -1.31 -8.93 3.28
CA ASP A 21 -0.34 -8.48 4.27
C ASP A 21 1.06 -8.51 3.67
N GLU A 22 1.57 -7.34 3.31
CA GLU A 22 2.89 -7.13 2.72
C GLU A 22 3.24 -8.14 1.62
N PRO A 23 2.37 -8.31 0.61
CA PRO A 23 2.52 -9.43 -0.34
C PRO A 23 3.75 -9.32 -1.24
N PHE A 24 4.29 -8.12 -1.41
CA PHE A 24 5.41 -7.87 -2.33
C PHE A 24 6.69 -7.41 -1.64
N SER A 25 6.74 -7.47 -0.31
CA SER A 25 7.86 -6.91 0.46
C SER A 25 9.21 -7.59 0.19
N ALA A 26 9.20 -8.86 -0.19
CA ALA A 26 10.42 -9.62 -0.48
C ALA A 26 10.93 -9.45 -1.91
N LEU A 27 10.21 -8.73 -2.76
CA LEU A 27 10.57 -8.56 -4.16
C LEU A 27 11.47 -7.34 -4.37
N ASP A 28 12.32 -7.39 -5.42
CA ASP A 28 13.08 -6.22 -5.83
C ASP A 28 12.15 -5.14 -6.39
N VAL A 29 12.66 -3.92 -6.55
CA VAL A 29 11.87 -2.76 -6.94
C VAL A 29 11.14 -2.98 -8.27
N GLN A 30 11.83 -3.48 -9.28
CA GLN A 30 11.26 -3.65 -10.62
C GLN A 30 10.20 -4.75 -10.64
N THR A 31 10.50 -5.89 -10.04
CA THR A 31 9.54 -7.00 -9.95
C THR A 31 8.32 -6.59 -9.13
N ARG A 32 8.54 -5.83 -8.04
CA ARG A 32 7.44 -5.33 -7.22
C ARG A 32 6.50 -4.44 -8.04
N GLN A 33 7.03 -3.51 -8.82
CA GLN A 33 6.21 -2.63 -9.65
C GLN A 33 5.39 -3.41 -10.67
N LEU A 34 5.98 -4.43 -11.28
CA LEU A 34 5.26 -5.30 -12.22
C LEU A 34 4.11 -6.03 -11.52
N MET A 35 4.35 -6.56 -10.32
CA MET A 35 3.33 -7.28 -9.56
C MET A 35 2.23 -6.34 -9.05
N GLU A 36 2.60 -5.13 -8.64
CA GLU A 36 1.63 -4.10 -8.24
C GLU A 36 0.71 -3.73 -9.40
N ASN A 37 1.25 -3.55 -10.60
CA ASN A 37 0.46 -3.29 -11.80
C ASN A 37 -0.46 -4.47 -12.16
N GLU A 38 0.03 -5.69 -12.02
CA GLU A 38 -0.79 -6.90 -12.22
C GLU A 38 -1.97 -6.93 -11.24
N LEU A 39 -1.72 -6.59 -9.98
CA LEU A 39 -2.77 -6.53 -8.97
C LEU A 39 -3.83 -5.49 -9.34
N LEU A 40 -3.42 -4.31 -9.78
CA LEU A 40 -4.35 -3.27 -10.19
C LEU A 40 -5.19 -3.70 -11.39
N GLU A 41 -4.58 -4.37 -12.35
CA GLU A 41 -5.28 -4.88 -13.53
C GLU A 41 -6.32 -5.92 -13.14
N LEU A 42 -5.94 -6.90 -12.32
CA LEU A 42 -6.85 -7.94 -11.84
C LEU A 42 -7.97 -7.35 -11.00
N TRP A 43 -7.65 -6.40 -10.11
CA TRP A 43 -8.66 -5.73 -9.29
C TRP A 43 -9.66 -4.94 -10.13
N SER A 44 -9.20 -4.25 -11.16
CA SER A 44 -10.08 -3.41 -11.99
C SER A 44 -11.12 -4.23 -12.75
N ALA A 45 -10.86 -5.51 -12.97
CA ALA A 45 -11.81 -6.41 -13.64
C ALA A 45 -13.02 -6.74 -12.76
N ASP A 46 -12.87 -6.74 -11.43
CA ASP A 46 -13.94 -7.16 -10.51
C ASP A 46 -14.02 -6.34 -9.22
N ARG A 47 -13.28 -5.31 -9.05
CA ARG A 47 -13.33 -4.29 -7.96
C ARG A 47 -13.79 -4.80 -6.59
N LYS A 48 -13.17 -5.87 -6.10
CA LYS A 48 -13.41 -6.37 -4.75
C LYS A 48 -12.91 -5.38 -3.70
N SER A 49 -13.45 -5.48 -2.49
CA SER A 49 -12.89 -4.74 -1.35
C SER A 49 -11.56 -5.37 -0.95
N VAL A 50 -10.52 -4.56 -0.88
CA VAL A 50 -9.17 -5.03 -0.54
C VAL A 50 -8.65 -4.26 0.66
N VAL A 51 -8.14 -4.97 1.66
CA VAL A 51 -7.34 -4.40 2.74
C VAL A 51 -5.90 -4.80 2.49
N PHE A 52 -5.06 -3.80 2.21
CA PHE A 52 -3.66 -4.01 1.84
C PHE A 52 -2.76 -3.42 2.92
N ILE A 53 -1.96 -4.27 3.56
CA ILE A 53 -1.06 -3.86 4.62
C ILE A 53 0.36 -3.76 4.05
N THR A 54 0.98 -2.60 4.24
CA THR A 54 2.34 -2.34 3.78
C THR A 54 3.01 -1.31 4.68
N HIS A 55 4.34 -1.38 4.77
CA HIS A 55 5.14 -0.33 5.40
C HIS A 55 5.73 0.64 4.38
N ASP A 56 5.43 0.45 3.10
CA ASP A 56 5.91 1.30 2.00
C ASP A 56 4.82 2.31 1.64
N LEU A 57 5.05 3.58 1.99
CA LEU A 57 4.07 4.64 1.76
C LEU A 57 3.78 4.85 0.28
N GLU A 58 4.78 4.76 -0.58
CA GLU A 58 4.57 4.93 -2.03
C GLU A 58 3.64 3.85 -2.58
N GLU A 59 3.81 2.62 -2.12
CA GLU A 59 2.95 1.50 -2.49
C GLU A 59 1.51 1.74 -2.03
N ALA A 60 1.35 2.18 -0.79
CA ALA A 60 0.03 2.46 -0.24
C ALA A 60 -0.72 3.51 -1.07
N ILE A 61 -0.03 4.60 -1.44
CA ILE A 61 -0.64 5.67 -2.24
C ILE A 61 -0.94 5.20 -3.66
N ALA A 62 0.00 4.47 -4.27
CA ALA A 62 -0.15 4.05 -5.67
C ALA A 62 -1.32 3.07 -5.86
N LEU A 63 -1.57 2.20 -4.88
CA LEU A 63 -2.55 1.12 -5.02
C LEU A 63 -3.94 1.46 -4.51
N SER A 64 -4.06 2.28 -3.47
CA SER A 64 -5.30 2.37 -2.70
C SER A 64 -6.20 3.52 -3.09
N ASP A 65 -7.46 3.44 -2.65
CA ASP A 65 -8.41 4.55 -2.68
C ASP A 65 -8.35 5.34 -1.36
N ARG A 66 -7.86 4.71 -0.30
CA ARG A 66 -7.79 5.31 1.03
C ARG A 66 -6.61 4.72 1.79
N VAL A 67 -5.84 5.60 2.42
CA VAL A 67 -4.70 5.20 3.27
C VAL A 67 -5.03 5.51 4.72
N VAL A 68 -4.83 4.53 5.59
CA VAL A 68 -4.96 4.69 7.04
C VAL A 68 -3.56 4.52 7.63
N VAL A 69 -3.13 5.52 8.39
CA VAL A 69 -1.83 5.50 9.06
C VAL A 69 -2.03 5.03 10.51
N LEU A 70 -1.21 4.09 10.92
CA LEU A 70 -1.26 3.54 12.27
C LEU A 70 -0.14 4.13 13.13
N SER A 71 -0.44 4.28 14.43
CA SER A 71 0.56 4.75 15.40
C SER A 71 1.62 3.68 15.66
N ALA A 72 2.75 4.11 16.26
CA ALA A 72 3.73 3.18 16.80
C ALA A 72 3.13 2.42 18.00
N GLY A 73 3.60 1.17 18.21
CA GLY A 73 3.18 0.40 19.37
C GLY A 73 3.55 1.06 20.70
N PRO A 74 3.13 0.50 21.85
CA PRO A 74 2.44 -0.77 22.00
C PRO A 74 0.93 -0.76 21.71
N ALA A 75 0.23 0.34 21.91
CA ALA A 75 -1.21 0.41 21.67
C ALA A 75 -1.50 1.00 20.29
N THR A 76 -1.15 0.25 19.24
CA THR A 76 -1.31 0.70 17.86
C THR A 76 -2.77 1.02 17.53
N HIS A 77 -2.99 2.19 16.97
CA HIS A 77 -4.32 2.67 16.59
C HIS A 77 -4.21 3.62 15.38
N PRO A 78 -5.30 3.85 14.65
CA PRO A 78 -5.28 4.80 13.53
C PRO A 78 -5.04 6.22 14.01
N ILE A 79 -4.13 6.94 13.32
CA ILE A 79 -3.81 8.35 13.63
C ILE A 79 -4.12 9.28 12.47
N GLY A 80 -4.42 8.76 11.30
CA GLY A 80 -4.78 9.57 10.15
C GLY A 80 -5.42 8.73 9.06
N GLU A 81 -6.31 9.35 8.29
CA GLU A 81 -6.99 8.72 7.17
C GLU A 81 -6.96 9.70 6.01
N TYR A 82 -6.58 9.22 4.84
CA TYR A 82 -6.38 10.05 3.64
C TYR A 82 -7.09 9.43 2.45
N THR A 83 -7.90 10.22 1.77
CA THR A 83 -8.50 9.83 0.49
C THR A 83 -7.47 10.00 -0.62
N ILE A 84 -7.28 8.95 -1.40
CA ILE A 84 -6.34 8.97 -2.53
C ILE A 84 -7.13 9.18 -3.81
N ASP A 85 -7.22 10.42 -4.24
CA ASP A 85 -8.01 10.85 -5.39
C ASP A 85 -7.22 10.86 -6.70
N LEU A 86 -6.27 9.95 -6.83
CA LEU A 86 -5.54 9.76 -8.07
C LEU A 86 -6.42 9.02 -9.09
N PRO A 87 -6.41 9.45 -10.37
CA PRO A 87 -7.26 8.82 -11.38
C PRO A 87 -6.87 7.37 -11.66
N ARG A 88 -7.87 6.57 -12.01
CA ARG A 88 -7.67 5.19 -12.46
C ARG A 88 -8.03 5.10 -13.95
N PRO A 89 -7.45 4.17 -14.72
CA PRO A 89 -6.44 3.18 -14.30
C PRO A 89 -5.09 3.83 -13.99
N ARG A 90 -4.34 3.20 -13.09
CA ARG A 90 -3.03 3.70 -12.67
C ARG A 90 -1.92 2.75 -13.12
N ASP A 91 -0.81 3.34 -13.56
CA ASP A 91 0.46 2.63 -13.69
C ASP A 91 1.34 3.07 -12.51
N VAL A 92 1.85 2.11 -11.73
CA VAL A 92 2.55 2.38 -10.48
C VAL A 92 3.81 3.24 -10.70
N ALA A 93 4.56 2.97 -11.77
CA ALA A 93 5.77 3.74 -12.07
C ALA A 93 5.43 5.16 -12.52
N GLU A 94 4.42 5.32 -13.37
CA GLU A 94 4.03 6.61 -13.93
C GLU A 94 3.31 7.51 -12.92
N ILE A 95 2.43 6.93 -12.09
CA ILE A 95 1.66 7.71 -11.12
C ILE A 95 2.55 8.39 -10.08
N ARG A 96 3.68 7.77 -9.76
CA ARG A 96 4.64 8.30 -8.77
C ARG A 96 5.34 9.57 -9.25
N LEU A 97 5.31 9.84 -10.55
CA LEU A 97 5.92 11.02 -11.15
C LEU A 97 4.97 12.22 -11.23
N THR A 98 3.72 12.04 -10.85
CA THR A 98 2.73 13.11 -10.93
C THR A 98 2.82 14.06 -9.74
N PRO A 99 2.56 15.37 -9.93
CA PRO A 99 2.62 16.33 -8.82
C PRO A 99 1.66 16.00 -7.68
N HIS A 100 0.46 15.53 -7.98
CA HIS A 100 -0.53 15.21 -6.95
C HIS A 100 -0.10 14.04 -6.09
N PHE A 101 0.56 13.04 -6.68
CA PHE A 101 1.15 11.94 -5.91
C PHE A 101 2.19 12.46 -4.91
N VAL A 102 3.06 13.36 -5.34
CA VAL A 102 4.10 13.96 -4.49
C VAL A 102 3.48 14.75 -3.34
N GLU A 103 2.40 15.48 -3.59
CA GLU A 103 1.67 16.20 -2.54
C GLU A 103 1.09 15.26 -1.49
N LEU A 104 0.41 14.21 -1.93
CA LEU A 104 -0.15 13.20 -1.02
C LEU A 104 0.95 12.53 -0.21
N HIS A 105 2.05 12.17 -0.87
CA HIS A 105 3.18 11.54 -0.20
C HIS A 105 3.74 12.47 0.90
N ARG A 106 3.93 13.75 0.59
CA ARG A 106 4.46 14.72 1.54
C ARG A 106 3.54 14.89 2.74
N GLU A 107 2.25 15.04 2.50
CA GLU A 107 1.25 15.23 3.53
C GLU A 107 1.21 14.04 4.50
N ILE A 108 1.14 12.83 3.95
CA ILE A 108 1.08 11.61 4.75
C ILE A 108 2.41 11.37 5.47
N TRP A 109 3.53 11.60 4.79
CA TRP A 109 4.86 11.46 5.40
C TRP A 109 5.03 12.37 6.61
N HIS A 110 4.59 13.62 6.53
CA HIS A 110 4.68 14.54 7.67
C HIS A 110 3.89 14.05 8.87
N ARG A 111 2.79 13.35 8.63
CA ARG A 111 2.02 12.73 9.71
C ARG A 111 2.72 11.51 10.28
N MET A 112 3.34 10.72 9.41
CA MET A 112 3.99 9.46 9.79
C MET A 112 5.33 9.63 10.48
N LYS A 113 6.09 10.65 10.12
CA LYS A 113 7.52 10.71 10.50
C LYS A 113 7.75 10.66 12.00
N ASP A 114 6.89 11.28 12.79
CA ASP A 114 7.00 11.26 14.25
C ASP A 114 6.76 9.85 14.80
N GLU A 115 5.82 9.13 14.22
CA GLU A 115 5.55 7.74 14.60
C GLU A 115 6.69 6.80 14.20
N VAL A 116 7.30 7.03 13.05
CA VAL A 116 8.48 6.28 12.61
C VAL A 116 9.63 6.49 13.60
N MET A 117 9.86 7.73 14.04
CA MET A 117 10.89 8.06 15.01
C MET A 117 10.61 7.45 16.38
N LYS A 118 9.34 7.45 16.82
CA LYS A 118 8.94 6.79 18.07
C LYS A 118 9.25 5.29 18.01
N GLY A 119 8.90 4.64 16.92
CA GLY A 119 9.19 3.23 16.72
C GLY A 119 10.69 2.94 16.78
N TYR A 120 11.51 3.79 16.17
CA TYR A 120 12.96 3.67 16.18
C TYR A 120 13.52 3.81 17.61
N VAL A 121 13.06 4.83 18.36
CA VAL A 121 13.49 5.06 19.74
C VAL A 121 13.11 3.87 20.62
N GLN A 122 11.89 3.35 20.50
CA GLN A 122 11.45 2.18 21.24
C GLN A 122 12.33 0.96 20.93
N SER A 123 12.71 0.79 19.67
CA SER A 123 13.60 -0.30 19.24
C SER A 123 14.98 -0.16 19.86
N GLN A 124 15.52 1.06 19.97
CA GLN A 124 16.83 1.33 20.59
C GLN A 124 16.82 1.11 22.10
N ALA A 125 15.67 1.34 22.75
CA ALA A 125 15.52 1.20 24.20
C ALA A 125 15.47 -0.27 24.67
N ARG A 126 15.37 -1.21 23.74
CA ARG A 126 15.37 -2.64 24.03
C ARG A 126 16.79 -3.18 23.85
#